data_e556cdb74fb68b2267ff01d4d33c30ea
#
_entry.id   e556cdb74fb68b2267ff01d4d33c30ea
#
_cell.length_a   1.000
_cell.length_b   1.000
_cell.length_c   1.000
_cell.angle_alpha   90.00
_cell.angle_beta   90.00
_cell.angle_gamma   90.00
#
_symmetry.space_group_name_H-M   'P 1'
#
loop_
_entity.id
_entity.type
_entity.pdbx_description
1 polymer ?
#
loop_
_entity_poly.entity_id
_entity_poly.type
_entity_poly.pdbx_seq_one_letter_code
_entity_poly.pdbx_strand_id
1 'polypeptide(L)'
;MWDYSEKVKDHFFNPRNAGVLAEANAVGEVGSLSCGDALKLMLKVDPETDIIQDARFQTFGCGSAIASSSALTELVIGRTIAEARRLTNQDIADFLDGLPPEKMHCSVMGQEALCAAVAAYTGEDLAEDDHEEGALICKCFGIDAGLIERTIRTNKLTTLEMVSFYTKAGAGCSSCREPLEELLAETNAAMVAEGAIAAADAYVFGVAPAPQKAQGFVIPDTPPAPKPPTPVQIAMPAPDVAEAAPAPALSPAKEAILVAKIIEEMRPSFQADGGDVELVDIEGARVLVRLSGACAACQLVGHTLGGLQEKIIETLGRPVRVMPATKV
;
A
#
# COMPACT_ATOMS: atom_id res chain seq x y z
N MET A 1 17.86 4.92 -0.20
CA MET A 1 16.93 5.52 -1.20
C MET A 1 16.59 4.38 -2.14
N TRP A 2 15.30 4.08 -2.36
CA TRP A 2 14.88 3.02 -3.26
C TRP A 2 15.33 3.36 -4.68
N ASP A 3 16.03 2.44 -5.35
CA ASP A 3 16.41 2.62 -6.75
C ASP A 3 15.29 2.03 -7.63
N TYR A 4 14.37 2.89 -8.02
CA TYR A 4 13.25 2.52 -8.90
C TYR A 4 13.69 2.52 -10.36
N SER A 5 13.20 1.56 -11.13
CA SER A 5 13.34 1.57 -12.59
C SER A 5 12.76 2.86 -13.19
N GLU A 6 13.21 3.25 -14.37
CA GLU A 6 12.65 4.41 -15.07
C GLU A 6 11.16 4.20 -15.38
N LYS A 7 10.75 2.95 -15.58
CA LYS A 7 9.36 2.59 -15.84
C LYS A 7 8.46 2.73 -14.61
N VAL A 8 8.96 2.36 -13.42
CA VAL A 8 8.27 2.63 -12.16
C VAL A 8 8.11 4.13 -11.96
N LYS A 9 9.15 4.94 -12.20
CA LYS A 9 9.10 6.40 -12.09
C LYS A 9 8.09 6.99 -13.05
N ASP A 10 8.08 6.54 -14.30
CA ASP A 10 7.16 7.01 -15.32
C ASP A 10 5.70 6.70 -14.95
N HIS A 11 5.39 5.45 -14.55
CA HIS A 11 4.04 5.07 -14.10
C HIS A 11 3.60 5.75 -12.81
N PHE A 12 4.55 6.17 -11.96
CA PHE A 12 4.26 6.94 -10.76
C PHE A 12 3.93 8.39 -11.07
N PHE A 13 4.75 9.06 -11.89
CA PHE A 13 4.56 10.48 -12.21
C PHE A 13 3.49 10.73 -13.27
N ASN A 14 3.29 9.79 -14.18
CA ASN A 14 2.33 9.85 -15.28
C ASN A 14 1.44 8.59 -15.25
N PRO A 15 0.63 8.36 -14.21
CA PRO A 15 -0.16 7.13 -14.10
C PRO A 15 -1.19 7.03 -15.22
N ARG A 16 -1.21 5.89 -15.91
CA ARG A 16 -2.19 5.57 -16.95
C ARG A 16 -3.47 5.10 -16.27
N ASN A 17 -4.59 5.50 -16.84
CA ASN A 17 -5.90 5.01 -16.45
C ASN A 17 -6.27 5.25 -14.97
N ALA A 18 -5.70 6.26 -14.32
CA ALA A 18 -6.10 6.67 -12.99
C ALA A 18 -7.48 7.36 -13.03
N GLY A 19 -8.33 7.09 -12.05
CA GLY A 19 -9.64 7.73 -11.89
C GLY A 19 -10.80 6.75 -11.80
N VAL A 20 -12.01 7.24 -12.05
CA VAL A 20 -13.26 6.48 -11.96
C VAL A 20 -13.69 6.00 -13.34
N LEU A 21 -14.21 4.76 -13.42
CA LEU A 21 -14.87 4.22 -14.58
C LEU A 21 -16.37 4.07 -14.29
N ALA A 22 -17.18 5.00 -14.78
CA ALA A 22 -18.62 5.02 -14.49
C ALA A 22 -19.38 3.81 -15.09
N GLU A 23 -18.86 3.25 -16.19
CA GLU A 23 -19.46 2.10 -16.89
C GLU A 23 -18.80 0.77 -16.51
N ALA A 24 -18.13 0.69 -15.36
CA ALA A 24 -17.55 -0.55 -14.89
C ALA A 24 -18.62 -1.57 -14.57
N ASN A 25 -18.43 -2.80 -15.06
CA ASN A 25 -19.27 -3.95 -14.76
C ASN A 25 -18.51 -5.05 -13.98
N ALA A 26 -17.25 -4.78 -13.66
CA ALA A 26 -16.42 -5.61 -12.78
C ALA A 26 -15.58 -4.69 -11.88
N VAL A 27 -15.71 -4.86 -10.58
CA VAL A 27 -15.00 -4.02 -9.60
C VAL A 27 -14.38 -4.91 -8.53
N GLY A 28 -13.09 -4.70 -8.28
CA GLY A 28 -12.36 -5.34 -7.19
C GLY A 28 -11.76 -4.30 -6.25
N GLU A 29 -11.97 -4.47 -4.96
CA GLU A 29 -11.43 -3.60 -3.92
C GLU A 29 -10.62 -4.44 -2.94
N VAL A 30 -9.39 -4.00 -2.66
CA VAL A 30 -8.48 -4.70 -1.75
C VAL A 30 -7.71 -3.72 -0.89
N GLY A 31 -7.23 -4.22 0.24
CA GLY A 31 -6.54 -3.42 1.24
C GLY A 31 -7.49 -2.55 2.05
N SER A 32 -6.92 -1.74 2.91
CA SER A 32 -7.68 -0.76 3.68
C SER A 32 -6.84 0.49 3.94
N LEU A 33 -7.51 1.63 4.10
CA LEU A 33 -6.84 2.89 4.45
C LEU A 33 -6.08 2.78 5.77
N SER A 34 -6.56 1.94 6.70
CA SER A 34 -5.90 1.67 7.98
C SER A 34 -4.58 0.93 7.83
N CYS A 35 -4.41 0.12 6.78
CA CYS A 35 -3.16 -0.59 6.47
C CYS A 35 -2.18 0.25 5.65
N GLY A 36 -2.58 1.46 5.23
CA GLY A 36 -1.77 2.41 4.48
C GLY A 36 -1.68 2.14 2.98
N ASP A 37 -2.30 1.07 2.47
CA ASP A 37 -2.44 0.80 1.03
C ASP A 37 -3.85 0.26 0.75
N ALA A 38 -4.50 0.80 -0.26
CA ALA A 38 -5.79 0.35 -0.76
C ALA A 38 -5.85 0.52 -2.27
N LEU A 39 -6.52 -0.39 -2.96
CA LEU A 39 -6.71 -0.35 -4.41
C LEU A 39 -8.14 -0.72 -4.76
N LYS A 40 -8.77 0.12 -5.58
CA LYS A 40 -10.02 -0.16 -6.28
C LYS A 40 -9.73 -0.25 -7.77
N LEU A 41 -9.91 -1.43 -8.33
CA LEU A 41 -9.80 -1.70 -9.76
C LEU A 41 -11.21 -1.78 -10.36
N MET A 42 -11.43 -1.06 -11.45
CA MET A 42 -12.69 -1.01 -12.17
C MET A 42 -12.46 -1.42 -13.61
N LEU A 43 -13.17 -2.45 -14.08
CA LEU A 43 -13.05 -2.97 -15.43
C LEU A 43 -14.38 -2.80 -16.17
N LYS A 44 -14.30 -2.49 -17.46
CA LYS A 44 -15.39 -2.57 -18.40
C LYS A 44 -15.15 -3.77 -19.31
N VAL A 45 -15.91 -4.81 -19.10
CA VAL A 45 -15.83 -6.07 -19.86
C VAL A 45 -16.97 -6.12 -20.86
N ASP A 46 -16.68 -6.50 -22.10
CA ASP A 46 -17.68 -6.79 -23.12
C ASP A 46 -18.35 -8.15 -22.82
N PRO A 47 -19.66 -8.19 -22.56
CA PRO A 47 -20.32 -9.44 -22.17
C PRO A 47 -20.46 -10.47 -23.30
N GLU A 48 -20.23 -10.08 -24.57
CA GLU A 48 -20.30 -11.01 -25.70
C GLU A 48 -18.96 -11.70 -25.97
N THR A 49 -17.85 -11.01 -25.69
CA THR A 49 -16.50 -11.48 -26.03
C THR A 49 -15.63 -11.75 -24.80
N ASP A 50 -16.09 -11.36 -23.60
CA ASP A 50 -15.33 -11.36 -22.35
C ASP A 50 -14.00 -10.56 -22.43
N ILE A 51 -13.88 -9.62 -23.38
CA ILE A 51 -12.70 -8.77 -23.53
C ILE A 51 -12.84 -7.55 -22.65
N ILE A 52 -11.78 -7.24 -21.92
CA ILE A 52 -11.66 -6.02 -21.10
C ILE A 52 -11.42 -4.84 -22.04
N GLN A 53 -12.45 -3.99 -22.23
CA GLN A 53 -12.42 -2.84 -23.14
C GLN A 53 -11.75 -1.62 -22.49
N ASP A 54 -11.93 -1.41 -21.20
CA ASP A 54 -11.31 -0.32 -20.42
C ASP A 54 -11.07 -0.79 -18.97
N ALA A 55 -10.08 -0.20 -18.35
CA ALA A 55 -9.73 -0.43 -16.96
C ALA A 55 -9.29 0.87 -16.30
N ARG A 56 -9.80 1.15 -15.11
CA ARG A 56 -9.41 2.31 -14.30
C ARG A 56 -9.10 1.88 -12.88
N PHE A 57 -8.29 2.69 -12.21
CA PHE A 57 -8.00 2.45 -10.82
C PHE A 57 -8.03 3.70 -9.97
N GLN A 58 -8.35 3.50 -8.70
CA GLN A 58 -8.12 4.45 -7.63
C GLN A 58 -7.28 3.73 -6.57
N THR A 59 -6.20 4.35 -6.14
CA THR A 59 -5.33 3.76 -5.11
C THR A 59 -4.91 4.79 -4.09
N PHE A 60 -4.75 4.32 -2.87
CA PHE A 60 -4.10 5.03 -1.79
C PHE A 60 -2.88 4.21 -1.38
N GLY A 61 -1.70 4.81 -1.33
CA GLY A 61 -0.48 4.06 -1.01
C GLY A 61 0.80 4.77 -1.45
N CYS A 62 1.88 4.01 -1.50
CA CYS A 62 3.18 4.50 -1.92
C CYS A 62 3.29 4.62 -3.46
N GLY A 63 4.39 5.22 -3.94
CA GLY A 63 4.64 5.36 -5.39
C GLY A 63 4.65 4.03 -6.15
N SER A 64 5.10 2.94 -5.52
CA SER A 64 5.05 1.60 -6.12
C SER A 64 3.62 1.08 -6.26
N ALA A 65 2.70 1.41 -5.32
CA ALA A 65 1.30 1.04 -5.42
C ALA A 65 0.63 1.74 -6.62
N ILE A 66 0.92 3.04 -6.83
CA ILE A 66 0.44 3.79 -7.99
C ILE A 66 1.00 3.18 -9.28
N ALA A 67 2.31 2.92 -9.33
CA ALA A 67 2.96 2.37 -10.52
C ALA A 67 2.43 0.96 -10.86
N SER A 68 2.28 0.08 -9.86
CA SER A 68 1.75 -1.27 -10.07
C SER A 68 0.29 -1.26 -10.54
N SER A 69 -0.54 -0.39 -9.97
CA SER A 69 -1.93 -0.24 -10.39
C SER A 69 -2.05 0.31 -11.81
N SER A 70 -1.21 1.29 -12.17
CA SER A 70 -1.12 1.84 -13.53
C SER A 70 -0.68 0.78 -14.52
N ALA A 71 0.37 0.00 -14.22
CA ALA A 71 0.88 -1.09 -15.05
C ALA A 71 -0.18 -2.18 -15.25
N LEU A 72 -0.89 -2.55 -14.18
CA LEU A 72 -1.95 -3.55 -14.24
C LEU A 72 -3.04 -3.17 -15.23
N THR A 73 -3.49 -1.91 -15.26
CA THR A 73 -4.52 -1.48 -16.22
C THR A 73 -4.07 -1.62 -17.67
N GLU A 74 -2.80 -1.33 -17.97
CA GLU A 74 -2.25 -1.55 -19.33
C GLU A 74 -2.12 -3.03 -19.67
N LEU A 75 -1.80 -3.87 -18.68
CA LEU A 75 -1.68 -5.31 -18.88
C LEU A 75 -3.03 -6.00 -19.14
N VAL A 76 -4.12 -5.51 -18.56
CA VAL A 76 -5.44 -6.18 -18.68
C VAL A 76 -6.26 -5.70 -19.86
N ILE A 77 -6.14 -4.45 -20.29
CA ILE A 77 -6.89 -3.89 -21.42
C ILE A 77 -6.60 -4.69 -22.69
N GLY A 78 -7.66 -5.11 -23.38
CA GLY A 78 -7.60 -5.90 -24.62
C GLY A 78 -7.45 -7.41 -24.39
N ARG A 79 -7.30 -7.89 -23.15
CA ARG A 79 -7.31 -9.32 -22.82
C ARG A 79 -8.71 -9.79 -22.48
N THR A 80 -8.93 -11.09 -22.67
CA THR A 80 -10.12 -11.76 -22.14
C THR A 80 -10.00 -11.94 -20.62
N ILE A 81 -11.14 -12.11 -19.95
CA ILE A 81 -11.19 -12.42 -18.51
C ILE A 81 -10.34 -13.67 -18.17
N ALA A 82 -10.41 -14.70 -19.03
CA ALA A 82 -9.63 -15.92 -18.85
C ALA A 82 -8.11 -15.70 -18.94
N GLU A 83 -7.66 -14.78 -19.77
CA GLU A 83 -6.24 -14.40 -19.89
C GLU A 83 -5.83 -13.48 -18.75
N ALA A 84 -6.66 -12.52 -18.37
CA ALA A 84 -6.40 -11.61 -17.25
C ALA A 84 -6.26 -12.38 -15.93
N ARG A 85 -7.09 -13.41 -15.69
CA ARG A 85 -7.03 -14.29 -14.51
C ARG A 85 -5.68 -15.01 -14.35
N ARG A 86 -4.91 -15.17 -15.41
CA ARG A 86 -3.59 -15.83 -15.37
C ARG A 86 -2.44 -14.90 -15.04
N LEU A 87 -2.70 -13.59 -15.01
CA LEU A 87 -1.68 -12.62 -14.64
C LEU A 87 -1.30 -12.80 -13.18
N THR A 88 0.00 -12.85 -12.95
CA THR A 88 0.61 -12.97 -11.63
C THR A 88 1.11 -11.60 -11.15
N ASN A 89 1.37 -11.48 -9.87
CA ASN A 89 2.05 -10.30 -9.33
C ASN A 89 3.45 -10.11 -9.93
N GLN A 90 4.11 -11.21 -10.35
CA GLN A 90 5.41 -11.15 -11.02
C GLN A 90 5.30 -10.50 -12.41
N ASP A 91 4.24 -10.80 -13.17
CA ASP A 91 4.01 -10.15 -14.48
C ASP A 91 3.88 -8.62 -14.33
N ILE A 92 3.25 -8.15 -13.25
CA ILE A 92 3.16 -6.71 -12.96
C ILE A 92 4.54 -6.14 -12.61
N ALA A 93 5.31 -6.85 -11.80
CA ALA A 93 6.66 -6.43 -11.43
C ALA A 93 7.60 -6.43 -12.66
N ASP A 94 7.55 -7.46 -13.48
CA ASP A 94 8.38 -7.59 -14.70
C ASP A 94 8.01 -6.52 -15.73
N PHE A 95 6.72 -6.20 -15.88
CA PHE A 95 6.28 -5.12 -16.75
C PHE A 95 6.89 -3.77 -16.33
N LEU A 96 7.14 -3.57 -15.06
CA LEU A 96 7.77 -2.36 -14.50
C LEU A 96 9.31 -2.41 -14.48
N ASP A 97 9.92 -3.40 -15.16
CA ASP A 97 11.36 -3.68 -15.13
C ASP A 97 11.90 -3.97 -13.70
N GLY A 98 11.04 -4.53 -12.86
CA GLY A 98 11.29 -4.92 -11.47
C GLY A 98 10.79 -3.92 -10.43
N LEU A 99 10.45 -4.46 -9.28
CA LEU A 99 10.15 -3.70 -8.06
C LEU A 99 11.22 -4.01 -7.00
N PRO A 100 11.56 -3.05 -6.13
CA PRO A 100 12.37 -3.36 -4.96
C PRO A 100 11.71 -4.49 -4.14
N PRO A 101 12.48 -5.44 -3.58
CA PRO A 101 11.91 -6.57 -2.84
C PRO A 101 10.88 -6.14 -1.79
N GLU A 102 11.15 -5.08 -1.03
CA GLU A 102 10.28 -4.55 0.02
C GLU A 102 9.02 -3.86 -0.52
N LYS A 103 8.87 -3.79 -1.84
CA LYS A 103 7.71 -3.22 -2.54
C LYS A 103 6.92 -4.25 -3.34
N MET A 104 7.28 -5.51 -3.26
CA MET A 104 6.57 -6.59 -3.96
C MET A 104 5.10 -6.72 -3.52
N HIS A 105 4.76 -6.38 -2.28
CA HIS A 105 3.36 -6.33 -1.82
C HIS A 105 2.46 -5.42 -2.67
N CYS A 106 3.00 -4.42 -3.34
CA CYS A 106 2.22 -3.54 -4.23
C CYS A 106 1.75 -4.28 -5.49
N SER A 107 2.56 -5.18 -6.04
CA SER A 107 2.15 -6.02 -7.17
C SER A 107 1.20 -7.13 -6.73
N VAL A 108 1.37 -7.69 -5.53
CA VAL A 108 0.43 -8.66 -4.94
C VAL A 108 -0.95 -8.02 -4.78
N MET A 109 -1.04 -6.84 -4.21
CA MET A 109 -2.29 -6.08 -4.08
C MET A 109 -2.95 -5.85 -5.45
N GLY A 110 -2.16 -5.56 -6.50
CA GLY A 110 -2.66 -5.42 -7.88
C GLY A 110 -3.31 -6.71 -8.39
N GLN A 111 -2.66 -7.85 -8.19
CA GLN A 111 -3.18 -9.16 -8.56
C GLN A 111 -4.46 -9.51 -7.80
N GLU A 112 -4.51 -9.26 -6.50
CA GLU A 112 -5.69 -9.51 -5.68
C GLU A 112 -6.88 -8.67 -6.12
N ALA A 113 -6.68 -7.38 -6.43
CA ALA A 113 -7.74 -6.52 -6.96
C ALA A 113 -8.26 -7.04 -8.31
N LEU A 114 -7.39 -7.59 -9.15
CA LEU A 114 -7.79 -8.21 -10.41
C LEU A 114 -8.60 -9.47 -10.16
N CYS A 115 -8.18 -10.35 -9.27
CA CYS A 115 -8.94 -11.54 -8.90
C CYS A 115 -10.31 -11.18 -8.35
N ALA A 116 -10.40 -10.18 -7.47
CA ALA A 116 -11.67 -9.68 -6.94
C ALA A 116 -12.58 -9.11 -8.03
N ALA A 117 -12.04 -8.34 -8.99
CA ALA A 117 -12.82 -7.80 -10.09
C ALA A 117 -13.34 -8.90 -11.03
N VAL A 118 -12.50 -9.88 -11.33
CA VAL A 118 -12.89 -11.03 -12.16
C VAL A 118 -13.99 -11.86 -11.49
N ALA A 119 -13.87 -12.15 -10.21
CA ALA A 119 -14.86 -12.89 -9.45
C ALA A 119 -16.21 -12.14 -9.40
N ALA A 120 -16.17 -10.81 -9.17
CA ALA A 120 -17.37 -9.98 -9.21
C ALA A 120 -18.06 -10.00 -10.59
N TYR A 121 -17.31 -10.14 -11.69
CA TYR A 121 -17.86 -10.23 -13.03
C TYR A 121 -18.45 -11.63 -13.33
N THR A 122 -17.73 -12.69 -12.97
CA THR A 122 -18.15 -14.06 -13.24
C THR A 122 -19.27 -14.54 -12.33
N GLY A 123 -19.56 -13.79 -11.23
CA GLY A 123 -20.49 -14.23 -10.19
C GLY A 123 -19.97 -15.46 -9.45
N GLU A 124 -18.69 -15.78 -9.62
CA GLU A 124 -18.01 -16.68 -8.71
C GLU A 124 -17.91 -15.91 -7.40
N ASP A 125 -18.59 -16.38 -6.36
CA ASP A 125 -18.17 -15.98 -5.03
C ASP A 125 -16.67 -16.28 -4.99
N LEU A 126 -15.85 -15.23 -4.79
CA LEU A 126 -14.53 -15.48 -4.25
C LEU A 126 -14.84 -16.32 -3.04
N ALA A 127 -14.61 -17.63 -3.17
CA ALA A 127 -15.10 -18.59 -2.22
C ALA A 127 -14.96 -17.93 -0.85
N GLU A 128 -16.05 -17.95 -0.06
CA GLU A 128 -16.03 -17.47 1.33
C GLU A 128 -14.84 -18.06 2.10
N ASP A 129 -14.07 -18.80 1.36
CA ASP A 129 -12.90 -19.55 1.71
C ASP A 129 -11.79 -18.72 2.34
N ASP A 130 -11.65 -17.41 2.14
CA ASP A 130 -10.35 -16.92 2.55
C ASP A 130 -10.25 -15.58 3.27
N HIS A 131 -11.34 -14.83 3.43
CA HIS A 131 -11.26 -13.58 4.18
C HIS A 131 -11.86 -13.63 5.59
N GLU A 132 -12.63 -14.67 5.93
CA GLU A 132 -13.22 -14.82 7.27
C GLU A 132 -12.75 -16.06 8.05
N GLU A 133 -12.12 -17.07 7.42
CA GLU A 133 -11.72 -18.32 8.08
C GLU A 133 -10.24 -18.45 8.39
N GLY A 134 -9.37 -17.61 7.84
CA GLY A 134 -7.97 -17.56 8.25
C GLY A 134 -7.78 -16.81 9.57
N ALA A 135 -7.16 -17.43 10.56
CA ALA A 135 -6.75 -16.72 11.76
C ALA A 135 -6.00 -15.43 11.37
N LEU A 136 -6.40 -14.29 11.90
CA LEU A 136 -5.69 -13.01 11.69
C LEU A 136 -4.27 -13.14 12.26
N ILE A 137 -3.29 -13.25 11.39
CA ILE A 137 -1.87 -13.43 11.76
C ILE A 137 -1.23 -12.09 12.09
N CYS A 138 -1.29 -11.14 11.17
CA CYS A 138 -0.68 -9.82 11.38
C CYS A 138 -1.74 -8.76 11.69
N LYS A 139 -1.91 -8.44 12.98
CA LYS A 139 -2.88 -7.43 13.45
C LYS A 139 -2.53 -6.01 13.03
N CYS A 140 -1.24 -5.70 12.80
CA CYS A 140 -0.80 -4.35 12.39
C CYS A 140 -1.28 -3.98 10.98
N PHE A 141 -1.33 -4.96 10.09
CA PHE A 141 -1.66 -4.77 8.67
C PHE A 141 -2.92 -5.52 8.25
N GLY A 142 -3.62 -6.17 9.18
CA GLY A 142 -4.86 -6.89 8.88
C GLY A 142 -4.66 -8.10 7.96
N ILE A 143 -3.51 -8.79 8.06
CA ILE A 143 -3.16 -9.91 7.18
C ILE A 143 -3.55 -11.23 7.84
N ASP A 144 -4.36 -12.02 7.16
CA ASP A 144 -4.80 -13.34 7.56
C ASP A 144 -3.89 -14.47 7.05
N ALA A 145 -4.12 -15.69 7.54
CA ALA A 145 -3.35 -16.86 7.17
C ALA A 145 -3.53 -17.26 5.69
N GLY A 146 -4.75 -17.11 5.15
CA GLY A 146 -5.06 -17.50 3.77
C GLY A 146 -4.29 -16.65 2.75
N LEU A 147 -4.25 -15.32 2.95
CA LEU A 147 -3.44 -14.43 2.11
C LEU A 147 -1.96 -14.81 2.15
N ILE A 148 -1.42 -15.08 3.36
CA ILE A 148 -0.02 -15.47 3.51
C ILE A 148 0.25 -16.78 2.79
N GLU A 149 -0.57 -17.80 2.98
CA GLU A 149 -0.40 -19.11 2.36
C GLU A 149 -0.46 -19.03 0.83
N ARG A 150 -1.48 -18.36 0.27
CA ARG A 150 -1.59 -18.14 -1.19
C ARG A 150 -0.36 -17.44 -1.74
N THR A 151 0.11 -16.40 -1.06
CA THR A 151 1.30 -15.64 -1.48
C THR A 151 2.56 -16.50 -1.45
N ILE A 152 2.74 -17.32 -0.41
CA ILE A 152 3.85 -18.27 -0.30
C ILE A 152 3.83 -19.26 -1.46
N ARG A 153 2.66 -19.89 -1.73
CA ARG A 153 2.51 -20.90 -2.80
C ARG A 153 2.74 -20.30 -4.18
N THR A 154 2.10 -19.17 -4.47
CA THR A 154 2.19 -18.50 -5.78
C THR A 154 3.61 -18.07 -6.11
N ASN A 155 4.31 -17.50 -5.13
CA ASN A 155 5.64 -16.94 -5.33
C ASN A 155 6.78 -17.87 -4.85
N LYS A 156 6.45 -19.08 -4.38
CA LYS A 156 7.40 -20.06 -3.86
C LYS A 156 8.33 -19.48 -2.80
N LEU A 157 7.75 -18.76 -1.85
CA LEU A 157 8.53 -18.10 -0.82
C LEU A 157 9.04 -19.10 0.20
N THR A 158 10.32 -19.01 0.51
CA THR A 158 11.02 -19.94 1.41
C THR A 158 11.73 -19.25 2.57
N THR A 159 11.55 -17.95 2.73
CA THR A 159 12.11 -17.19 3.86
C THR A 159 11.09 -16.25 4.47
N LEU A 160 11.21 -16.01 5.76
CA LEU A 160 10.36 -15.08 6.49
C LEU A 160 10.46 -13.66 5.96
N GLU A 161 11.65 -13.26 5.54
CA GLU A 161 11.91 -11.95 4.95
C GLU A 161 11.13 -11.75 3.64
N MET A 162 11.14 -12.76 2.76
CA MET A 162 10.34 -12.73 1.53
C MET A 162 8.85 -12.64 1.84
N VAL A 163 8.34 -13.41 2.80
CA VAL A 163 6.94 -13.32 3.20
C VAL A 163 6.59 -11.90 3.65
N SER A 164 7.46 -11.27 4.46
CA SER A 164 7.25 -9.88 4.89
C SER A 164 7.28 -8.89 3.72
N PHE A 165 8.13 -9.09 2.72
CA PHE A 165 8.21 -8.22 1.54
C PHE A 165 6.97 -8.32 0.64
N TYR A 166 6.38 -9.50 0.56
CA TYR A 166 5.22 -9.76 -0.30
C TYR A 166 3.88 -9.50 0.38
N THR A 167 3.80 -9.61 1.71
CA THR A 167 2.54 -9.47 2.46
C THR A 167 2.51 -8.32 3.47
N LYS A 168 3.64 -7.71 3.81
CA LYS A 168 3.86 -6.83 4.97
C LYS A 168 3.73 -7.54 6.34
N ALA A 169 3.32 -8.80 6.41
CA ALA A 169 3.24 -9.51 7.68
C ALA A 169 4.64 -9.55 8.34
N GLY A 170 4.71 -9.25 9.63
CA GLY A 170 5.96 -9.18 10.37
C GLY A 170 6.76 -7.87 10.25
N ALA A 171 6.42 -6.99 9.30
CA ALA A 171 7.16 -5.74 9.06
C ALA A 171 6.89 -4.62 10.11
N GLY A 172 5.86 -4.77 10.95
CA GLY A 172 5.51 -3.79 11.98
C GLY A 172 6.07 -4.13 13.36
N CYS A 173 5.19 -4.49 14.29
CA CYS A 173 5.55 -4.78 15.69
C CYS A 173 6.22 -6.13 15.91
N SER A 174 6.32 -6.97 14.87
CA SER A 174 6.90 -8.32 14.89
C SER A 174 6.24 -9.32 15.85
N SER A 175 5.09 -8.99 16.46
CA SER A 175 4.38 -9.90 17.39
C SER A 175 3.81 -11.14 16.70
N CYS A 176 3.61 -11.07 15.38
CA CYS A 176 3.15 -12.18 14.56
C CYS A 176 4.28 -13.07 14.02
N ARG A 177 5.51 -12.90 14.49
CA ARG A 177 6.67 -13.60 13.93
C ARG A 177 6.56 -15.12 14.08
N GLU A 178 6.22 -15.60 15.28
CA GLU A 178 6.12 -17.03 15.57
C GLU A 178 5.01 -17.72 14.73
N PRO A 179 3.75 -17.26 14.74
CA PRO A 179 2.72 -17.85 13.87
C PRO A 179 3.03 -17.70 12.37
N LEU A 180 3.79 -16.69 11.96
CA LEU A 180 4.21 -16.52 10.58
C LEU A 180 5.29 -17.56 10.19
N GLU A 181 6.23 -17.85 11.10
CA GLU A 181 7.24 -18.89 10.93
C GLU A 181 6.61 -20.31 10.87
N GLU A 182 5.61 -20.58 11.71
CA GLU A 182 4.85 -21.83 11.70
C GLU A 182 4.12 -22.02 10.36
N LEU A 183 3.35 -21.02 9.93
CA LEU A 183 2.60 -21.07 8.67
C LEU A 183 3.52 -21.23 7.46
N LEU A 184 4.67 -20.53 7.44
CA LEU A 184 5.67 -20.69 6.39
C LEU A 184 6.23 -22.10 6.33
N ALA A 185 6.55 -22.70 7.49
CA ALA A 185 7.08 -24.05 7.58
C ALA A 185 6.04 -25.09 7.12
N GLU A 186 4.80 -24.99 7.57
CA GLU A 186 3.70 -25.88 7.18
C GLU A 186 3.44 -25.81 5.67
N THR A 187 3.32 -24.58 5.12
CA THR A 187 3.09 -24.38 3.69
C THR A 187 4.26 -24.91 2.87
N ASN A 188 5.51 -24.66 3.28
CA ASN A 188 6.67 -25.18 2.58
C ASN A 188 6.75 -26.71 2.63
N ALA A 189 6.40 -27.34 3.76
CA ALA A 189 6.35 -28.79 3.86
C ALA A 189 5.32 -29.40 2.89
N ALA A 190 4.13 -28.78 2.77
CA ALA A 190 3.13 -29.19 1.80
C ALA A 190 3.64 -29.01 0.36
N MET A 191 4.27 -27.89 0.04
CA MET A 191 4.84 -27.62 -1.29
C MET A 191 5.97 -28.58 -1.67
N VAL A 192 6.76 -29.05 -0.70
CA VAL A 192 7.75 -30.12 -0.94
C VAL A 192 7.07 -31.44 -1.25
N ALA A 193 6.02 -31.80 -0.51
CA ALA A 193 5.26 -33.03 -0.76
C ALA A 193 4.58 -33.01 -2.15
N GLU A 194 4.15 -31.85 -2.61
CA GLU A 194 3.57 -31.63 -3.94
C GLU A 194 4.64 -31.53 -5.07
N GLY A 195 5.93 -31.45 -4.71
CA GLY A 195 7.03 -31.27 -5.66
C GLY A 195 7.15 -29.86 -6.23
N ALA A 196 6.50 -28.87 -5.61
CA ALA A 196 6.51 -27.48 -6.05
C ALA A 196 7.82 -26.75 -5.73
N ILE A 197 8.50 -27.15 -4.64
CA ILE A 197 9.84 -26.67 -4.22
C ILE A 197 10.73 -27.86 -3.81
N ALA A 198 12.04 -27.67 -3.84
CA ALA A 198 12.97 -28.69 -3.37
C ALA A 198 13.04 -28.69 -1.84
N ALA A 199 13.18 -29.88 -1.23
CA ALA A 199 13.28 -30.01 0.22
C ALA A 199 14.48 -29.24 0.84
N ALA A 200 15.54 -29.00 0.05
CA ALA A 200 16.71 -28.26 0.48
C ALA A 200 16.45 -26.75 0.59
N ASP A 201 15.43 -26.24 -0.11
CA ASP A 201 15.08 -24.81 -0.15
C ASP A 201 13.95 -24.46 0.83
N ALA A 202 13.25 -25.48 1.35
CA ALA A 202 12.11 -25.30 2.23
C ALA A 202 12.52 -24.69 3.58
N TYR A 203 11.70 -23.76 4.07
CA TYR A 203 11.84 -23.23 5.43
C TYR A 203 11.51 -24.32 6.46
N VAL A 204 12.34 -24.43 7.48
CA VAL A 204 12.12 -25.36 8.60
C VAL A 204 12.07 -24.54 9.88
N PHE A 205 10.98 -24.67 10.64
CA PHE A 205 10.78 -23.95 11.89
C PHE A 205 11.92 -24.24 12.90
N GLY A 206 12.45 -23.18 13.50
CA GLY A 206 13.51 -23.28 14.51
C GLY A 206 14.92 -23.61 13.96
N VAL A 207 15.07 -23.78 12.66
CA VAL A 207 16.38 -23.93 12.01
C VAL A 207 16.78 -22.59 11.40
N ALA A 208 17.92 -22.04 11.85
CA ALA A 208 18.45 -20.84 11.22
C ALA A 208 18.69 -21.11 9.72
N PRO A 209 18.18 -20.27 8.81
CA PRO A 209 18.42 -20.47 7.39
C PRO A 209 19.93 -20.49 7.13
N ALA A 210 20.38 -21.47 6.34
CA ALA A 210 21.77 -21.48 5.87
C ALA A 210 22.04 -20.13 5.19
N PRO A 211 23.21 -19.51 5.38
CA PRO A 211 23.52 -18.23 4.76
C PRO A 211 23.38 -18.40 3.24
N GLN A 212 22.27 -17.95 2.71
CA GLN A 212 22.08 -17.89 1.27
C GLN A 212 23.17 -16.95 0.76
N LYS A 213 24.04 -17.47 -0.10
CA LYS A 213 24.92 -16.60 -0.88
C LYS A 213 24.01 -15.58 -1.53
N ALA A 214 24.14 -14.33 -1.10
CA ALA A 214 23.49 -13.23 -1.79
C ALA A 214 23.74 -13.48 -3.27
N GLN A 215 22.71 -13.78 -4.03
CA GLN A 215 22.81 -13.78 -5.48
C GLN A 215 23.17 -12.35 -5.79
N GLY A 216 24.46 -12.16 -6.08
CA GLY A 216 25.03 -10.86 -6.31
C GLY A 216 24.20 -10.19 -7.38
N PHE A 217 23.48 -9.16 -7.00
CA PHE A 217 22.97 -8.19 -7.94
C PHE A 217 24.19 -7.66 -8.67
N VAL A 218 24.38 -8.14 -9.88
CA VAL A 218 25.42 -7.62 -10.77
C VAL A 218 24.96 -6.22 -11.13
N ILE A 219 25.51 -5.25 -10.44
CA ILE A 219 25.40 -3.85 -10.85
C ILE A 219 26.09 -3.80 -12.21
N PRO A 220 25.40 -3.54 -13.33
CA PRO A 220 26.08 -3.25 -14.58
C PRO A 220 26.98 -2.05 -14.32
N ASP A 221 28.22 -2.07 -14.83
CA ASP A 221 29.20 -1.01 -14.67
C ASP A 221 28.52 0.35 -14.82
N THR A 222 28.48 1.10 -13.73
CA THR A 222 27.81 2.39 -13.65
C THR A 222 28.48 3.34 -14.64
N PRO A 223 27.79 3.84 -15.67
CA PRO A 223 28.33 4.93 -16.46
C PRO A 223 28.56 6.13 -15.53
N PRO A 224 29.57 6.95 -15.79
CA PRO A 224 29.93 8.07 -14.91
C PRO A 224 28.71 8.96 -14.68
N ALA A 225 28.46 9.28 -13.41
CA ALA A 225 27.33 10.07 -12.96
C ALA A 225 27.08 11.29 -13.87
N PRO A 226 25.88 11.48 -14.42
CA PRO A 226 25.56 12.68 -15.16
C PRO A 226 25.71 13.87 -14.22
N LYS A 227 26.31 14.95 -14.73
CA LYS A 227 26.42 16.22 -14.01
C LYS A 227 25.03 16.62 -13.50
N PRO A 228 24.92 17.16 -12.28
CA PRO A 228 23.61 17.56 -11.76
C PRO A 228 22.92 18.50 -12.74
N PRO A 229 21.66 18.24 -13.07
CA PRO A 229 20.91 19.13 -13.96
C PRO A 229 20.79 20.50 -13.31
N THR A 230 21.05 21.53 -14.09
CA THR A 230 20.73 22.91 -13.74
C THR A 230 19.25 22.96 -13.31
N PRO A 231 18.90 23.66 -12.22
CA PRO A 231 17.50 23.72 -11.81
C PRO A 231 16.62 24.28 -12.92
N VAL A 232 15.91 23.41 -13.60
CA VAL A 232 14.86 23.81 -14.53
C VAL A 232 13.71 24.25 -13.63
N GLN A 233 13.40 25.54 -13.65
CA GLN A 233 12.12 26.04 -13.12
C GLN A 233 11.02 25.47 -14.02
N ILE A 234 10.44 24.35 -13.57
CA ILE A 234 9.21 23.84 -14.19
C ILE A 234 8.12 24.80 -13.76
N ALA A 235 7.73 25.70 -14.65
CA ALA A 235 6.47 26.42 -14.53
C ALA A 235 5.37 25.36 -14.65
N MET A 236 4.86 24.89 -13.51
CA MET A 236 3.65 24.08 -13.49
C MET A 236 2.52 24.93 -14.08
N PRO A 237 1.80 24.47 -15.12
CA PRO A 237 0.55 25.10 -15.47
C PRO A 237 -0.34 24.98 -14.22
N ALA A 238 -0.85 26.11 -13.75
CA ALA A 238 -1.83 26.12 -12.67
C ALA A 238 -3.00 25.22 -13.08
N PRO A 239 -3.43 24.27 -12.23
CA PRO A 239 -4.68 23.58 -12.50
C PRO A 239 -5.78 24.63 -12.57
N ASP A 240 -6.61 24.60 -13.62
CA ASP A 240 -7.89 25.32 -13.66
C ASP A 240 -8.79 24.74 -12.57
N VAL A 241 -8.53 25.17 -11.35
CA VAL A 241 -9.48 25.02 -10.26
C VAL A 241 -10.50 26.12 -10.48
N ALA A 242 -11.70 25.72 -10.91
CA ALA A 242 -12.85 26.60 -10.80
C ALA A 242 -12.86 27.14 -9.36
N GLU A 243 -12.70 28.43 -9.26
CA GLU A 243 -12.60 29.22 -8.05
C GLU A 243 -13.90 29.03 -7.24
N ALA A 244 -13.93 28.03 -6.37
CA ALA A 244 -14.91 27.97 -5.30
C ALA A 244 -14.62 29.18 -4.41
N ALA A 245 -15.58 30.08 -4.30
CA ALA A 245 -15.48 31.29 -3.51
C ALA A 245 -14.93 30.98 -2.12
N PRO A 246 -13.91 31.71 -1.63
CA PRO A 246 -13.32 31.44 -0.34
C PRO A 246 -14.39 31.60 0.74
N ALA A 247 -14.62 30.53 1.51
CA ALA A 247 -15.38 30.61 2.75
C ALA A 247 -14.73 31.72 3.63
N PRO A 248 -15.51 32.49 4.37
CA PRO A 248 -14.99 33.62 5.14
C PRO A 248 -13.90 33.13 6.08
N ALA A 249 -12.68 33.61 5.88
CA ALA A 249 -11.51 33.23 6.63
C ALA A 249 -11.75 33.52 8.12
N LEU A 250 -11.70 32.47 8.94
CA LEU A 250 -11.73 32.61 10.39
C LEU A 250 -10.52 33.43 10.84
N SER A 251 -10.70 34.29 11.85
CA SER A 251 -9.55 35.00 12.40
C SER A 251 -8.57 33.99 13.04
N PRO A 252 -7.24 34.21 12.99
CA PRO A 252 -6.26 33.27 13.53
C PRO A 252 -6.55 32.84 14.99
N ALA A 253 -7.08 33.75 15.79
CA ALA A 253 -7.46 33.44 17.18
C ALA A 253 -8.66 32.48 17.27
N LYS A 254 -9.66 32.64 16.40
CA LYS A 254 -10.81 31.71 16.38
C LYS A 254 -10.40 30.33 15.84
N GLU A 255 -9.50 30.30 14.89
CA GLU A 255 -8.93 29.06 14.35
C GLU A 255 -8.16 28.31 15.43
N ALA A 256 -7.29 28.98 16.18
CA ALA A 256 -6.56 28.36 17.29
C ALA A 256 -7.49 27.76 18.36
N ILE A 257 -8.58 28.46 18.69
CA ILE A 257 -9.56 27.96 19.65
C ILE A 257 -10.26 26.70 19.13
N LEU A 258 -10.64 26.67 17.83
CA LEU A 258 -11.30 25.51 17.23
C LEU A 258 -10.36 24.31 17.18
N VAL A 259 -9.12 24.51 16.76
CA VAL A 259 -8.11 23.43 16.73
C VAL A 259 -7.82 22.90 18.13
N ALA A 260 -7.66 23.78 19.13
CA ALA A 260 -7.47 23.37 20.52
C ALA A 260 -8.65 22.53 21.03
N LYS A 261 -9.89 22.92 20.69
CA LYS A 261 -11.08 22.17 21.06
C LYS A 261 -11.12 20.78 20.45
N ILE A 262 -10.77 20.64 19.16
CA ILE A 262 -10.69 19.33 18.49
C ILE A 262 -9.64 18.43 19.16
N ILE A 263 -8.48 19.00 19.52
CA ILE A 263 -7.42 18.26 20.21
C ILE A 263 -7.93 17.77 21.57
N GLU A 264 -8.62 18.61 22.33
CA GLU A 264 -9.21 18.21 23.63
C GLU A 264 -10.30 17.14 23.46
N GLU A 265 -11.12 17.20 22.41
CA GLU A 265 -12.13 16.16 22.14
C GLU A 265 -11.52 14.80 21.78
N MET A 266 -10.35 14.80 21.11
CA MET A 266 -9.65 13.58 20.73
C MET A 266 -8.66 13.07 21.80
N ARG A 267 -8.30 13.91 22.75
CA ARG A 267 -7.33 13.60 23.82
C ARG A 267 -7.61 12.31 24.60
N PRO A 268 -8.88 11.96 24.93
CA PRO A 268 -9.18 10.70 25.61
C PRO A 268 -8.73 9.46 24.83
N SER A 269 -8.77 9.50 23.50
CA SER A 269 -8.30 8.40 22.66
C SER A 269 -6.77 8.23 22.74
N PHE A 270 -6.03 9.33 22.77
CA PHE A 270 -4.56 9.29 22.94
C PHE A 270 -4.19 8.78 24.35
N GLN A 271 -4.95 9.17 25.36
CA GLN A 271 -4.72 8.76 26.74
C GLN A 271 -5.06 7.28 26.98
N ALA A 272 -6.05 6.74 26.27
CA ALA A 272 -6.38 5.31 26.30
C ALA A 272 -5.22 4.44 25.78
N ASP A 273 -4.43 4.97 24.84
CA ASP A 273 -3.24 4.32 24.30
C ASP A 273 -1.95 4.63 25.11
N GLY A 274 -2.08 5.27 26.27
CA GLY A 274 -0.96 5.62 27.14
C GLY A 274 -0.11 6.80 26.66
N GLY A 275 -0.64 7.61 25.74
CA GLY A 275 0.00 8.82 25.24
C GLY A 275 -0.78 10.08 25.56
N ASP A 276 -0.33 11.22 25.04
CA ASP A 276 -1.04 12.50 25.10
C ASP A 276 -0.65 13.39 23.93
N VAL A 277 -1.52 14.36 23.60
CA VAL A 277 -1.32 15.33 22.51
C VAL A 277 -1.68 16.73 22.99
N GLU A 278 -0.82 17.70 22.68
CA GLU A 278 -1.01 19.12 23.01
C GLU A 278 -0.75 20.00 21.78
N LEU A 279 -1.56 21.03 21.57
CA LEU A 279 -1.32 22.05 20.57
C LEU A 279 -0.09 22.90 21.00
N VAL A 280 0.87 23.07 20.09
CA VAL A 280 2.04 23.91 20.30
C VAL A 280 1.88 25.23 19.58
N ASP A 281 1.57 25.18 18.27
CA ASP A 281 1.43 26.40 17.45
C ASP A 281 0.66 26.10 16.14
N ILE A 282 0.21 27.17 15.47
CA ILE A 282 -0.43 27.10 14.15
C ILE A 282 0.27 28.10 13.22
N GLU A 283 1.02 27.57 12.28
CA GLU A 283 1.76 28.36 11.28
C GLU A 283 1.11 28.22 9.89
N GLY A 284 0.15 29.07 9.59
CA GLY A 284 -0.57 29.03 8.31
C GLY A 284 -1.32 27.70 8.10
N ALA A 285 -0.85 26.85 7.19
CA ALA A 285 -1.42 25.52 6.93
C ALA A 285 -0.80 24.41 7.81
N ARG A 286 0.11 24.73 8.73
CA ARG A 286 0.76 23.75 9.61
C ARG A 286 0.23 23.87 11.03
N VAL A 287 -0.17 22.75 11.61
CA VAL A 287 -0.58 22.62 13.00
C VAL A 287 0.51 21.83 13.72
N LEU A 288 1.22 22.46 14.64
CA LEU A 288 2.29 21.85 15.40
C LEU A 288 1.74 21.31 16.72
N VAL A 289 1.93 20.00 16.94
CA VAL A 289 1.47 19.32 18.16
C VAL A 289 2.63 18.67 18.89
N ARG A 290 2.57 18.67 20.21
CA ARG A 290 3.51 17.92 21.06
C ARG A 290 2.86 16.59 21.44
N LEU A 291 3.57 15.52 21.19
CA LEU A 291 3.19 14.19 21.61
C LEU A 291 4.02 13.77 22.83
N SER A 292 3.38 13.11 23.80
CA SER A 292 4.03 12.60 25.01
C SER A 292 3.57 11.17 25.32
N GLY A 293 4.24 10.52 26.29
CA GLY A 293 3.96 9.15 26.66
C GLY A 293 4.23 8.15 25.52
N ALA A 294 3.40 7.11 25.40
CA ALA A 294 3.54 6.08 24.37
C ALA A 294 3.50 6.63 22.94
N CYS A 295 2.77 7.72 22.71
CA CYS A 295 2.66 8.35 21.39
C CYS A 295 3.96 9.02 20.93
N ALA A 296 4.86 9.45 21.83
CA ALA A 296 6.10 10.13 21.44
C ALA A 296 7.14 9.21 20.79
N ALA A 297 7.07 7.90 21.05
CA ALA A 297 8.00 6.88 20.52
C ALA A 297 7.30 5.91 19.56
N CYS A 298 6.01 6.09 19.29
CA CYS A 298 5.23 5.17 18.49
C CYS A 298 5.54 5.30 16.99
N GLN A 299 5.86 4.21 16.32
CA GLN A 299 6.07 4.20 14.87
C GLN A 299 4.75 4.46 14.08
N LEU A 300 3.60 4.35 14.75
CA LEU A 300 2.27 4.62 14.19
C LEU A 300 1.81 6.08 14.39
N VAL A 301 2.68 6.98 14.84
CA VAL A 301 2.38 8.42 15.03
C VAL A 301 1.73 9.05 13.79
N GLY A 302 2.13 8.63 12.59
CA GLY A 302 1.54 9.12 11.34
C GLY A 302 0.04 8.80 11.21
N HIS A 303 -0.40 7.66 11.69
CA HIS A 303 -1.81 7.23 11.67
C HIS A 303 -2.66 8.04 12.65
N THR A 304 -2.16 8.18 13.86
CA THR A 304 -2.86 8.91 14.93
C THR A 304 -2.98 10.40 14.60
N LEU A 305 -1.94 10.99 14.01
CA LEU A 305 -1.97 12.36 13.52
C LEU A 305 -2.85 12.51 12.27
N GLY A 306 -3.00 11.46 11.46
CA GLY A 306 -3.89 11.44 10.28
C GLY A 306 -5.35 11.67 10.65
N GLY A 307 -5.88 10.95 11.64
CA GLY A 307 -7.26 11.13 12.13
C GLY A 307 -7.49 12.52 12.75
N LEU A 308 -6.50 13.05 13.48
CA LEU A 308 -6.57 14.41 14.00
C LEU A 308 -6.57 15.45 12.86
N GLN A 309 -5.73 15.26 11.85
CA GLN A 309 -5.66 16.13 10.68
C GLN A 309 -6.97 16.17 9.90
N GLU A 310 -7.59 15.01 9.66
CA GLU A 310 -8.87 14.89 8.97
C GLU A 310 -9.96 15.69 9.68
N LYS A 311 -10.09 15.55 10.99
CA LYS A 311 -11.09 16.26 11.79
C LYS A 311 -10.86 17.78 11.82
N ILE A 312 -9.60 18.21 11.81
CA ILE A 312 -9.25 19.63 11.71
C ILE A 312 -9.62 20.17 10.32
N ILE A 313 -9.33 19.45 9.23
CA ILE A 313 -9.68 19.83 7.86
C ILE A 313 -11.19 19.97 7.70
N GLU A 314 -11.98 19.00 8.19
CA GLU A 314 -13.45 19.07 8.18
C GLU A 314 -13.99 20.32 8.88
N THR A 315 -13.42 20.65 10.05
CA THR A 315 -13.90 21.77 10.86
C THR A 315 -13.49 23.13 10.29
N LEU A 316 -12.27 23.24 9.75
CA LEU A 316 -11.75 24.50 9.20
C LEU A 316 -12.16 24.74 7.74
N GLY A 317 -12.59 23.69 7.01
CA GLY A 317 -12.96 23.76 5.58
C GLY A 317 -11.77 24.10 4.67
N ARG A 318 -10.53 23.90 5.15
CA ARG A 318 -9.30 24.15 4.39
C ARG A 318 -8.24 23.10 4.68
N PRO A 319 -7.34 22.80 3.73
CA PRO A 319 -6.26 21.84 3.97
C PRO A 319 -5.28 22.35 5.02
N VAL A 320 -4.98 21.50 6.01
CA VAL A 320 -3.94 21.72 7.02
C VAL A 320 -3.09 20.45 7.15
N ARG A 321 -1.88 20.62 7.64
CA ARG A 321 -0.96 19.49 7.93
C ARG A 321 -0.61 19.49 9.40
N VAL A 322 -0.94 18.40 10.10
CA VAL A 322 -0.55 18.21 11.50
C VAL A 322 0.83 17.58 11.54
N MET A 323 1.72 18.18 12.31
CA MET A 323 3.11 17.74 12.43
C MET A 323 3.55 17.71 13.90
N PRO A 324 4.38 16.72 14.31
CA PRO A 324 4.96 16.75 15.62
C PRO A 324 5.97 17.91 15.74
N ALA A 325 5.87 18.69 16.80
CA ALA A 325 6.87 19.70 17.11
C ALA A 325 8.18 19.03 17.47
N THR A 326 9.23 19.31 16.72
CA THR A 326 10.60 18.89 17.06
C THR A 326 11.01 19.56 18.38
N LYS A 327 11.60 18.77 19.30
CA LYS A 327 12.19 19.34 20.53
C LYS A 327 13.24 20.39 20.13
N VAL A 328 12.99 21.64 20.54
CA VAL A 328 14.02 22.64 20.61
C VAL A 328 14.78 22.44 21.92
#